data_844793bf42aafe8c3d8045cd5ed4f19a
#
_entry.id   844793bf42aafe8c3d8045cd5ed4f19a
#
_cell.length_a   1.000
_cell.length_b   1.000
_cell.length_c   1.000
_cell.angle_alpha   90.00
_cell.angle_beta   90.00
_cell.angle_gamma   90.00
#
_symmetry.space_group_name_H-M   'P 1'
#
loop_
_entity.id
_entity.type
_entity.pdbx_description
1 polymer ?
#
loop_
_entity_poly.entity_id
_entity_poly.type
_entity_poly.pdbx_seq_one_letter_code
_entity_poly.pdbx_strand_id
1 'polypeptide(L)'
;EKYITGEDHRLLVINNKLVAAAKRTPAHVIGDGKSTIQELVDEVNKDERRGYGHEKVLTEIDINSLTLEILKEMNMTTESVPKKGEMVKLKSTANLSTGGTAEDITELIHPYNVFMAERISKIIGLDICGIDIMAEDLTKPLNKSGGAVLEVNAGPGFRMHLQPTDGLPRNVGGHVVDMLFPPGSDSRIPIIAVTG
;
A
#
# COMPACT_ATOMS: atom_id res chain seq x y z
N GLU A 1 -19.17 7.36 -15.28
CA GLU A 1 -18.24 6.42 -14.60
C GLU A 1 -19.05 5.52 -13.65
N LYS A 2 -18.59 4.29 -13.49
CA LYS A 2 -19.19 3.37 -12.52
C LYS A 2 -18.44 3.52 -11.19
N TYR A 3 -19.17 3.77 -10.10
CA TYR A 3 -18.61 3.76 -8.75
C TYR A 3 -18.25 2.31 -8.35
N ILE A 4 -17.01 2.09 -7.93
CA ILE A 4 -16.50 0.78 -7.50
C ILE A 4 -16.23 0.86 -6.00
N THR A 5 -16.80 -0.09 -5.26
CA THR A 5 -16.58 -0.27 -3.83
C THR A 5 -15.59 -1.39 -3.57
N GLY A 6 -14.99 -1.42 -2.41
CA GLY A 6 -14.09 -2.47 -1.97
C GLY A 6 -12.89 -1.93 -1.19
N GLU A 7 -11.91 -2.80 -1.03
CA GLU A 7 -10.62 -2.50 -0.41
C GLU A 7 -9.62 -2.06 -1.49
N ASP A 8 -8.70 -1.22 -1.09
CA ASP A 8 -7.63 -0.71 -1.96
C ASP A 8 -6.45 -1.70 -1.99
N HIS A 9 -6.00 -2.06 -3.19
CA HIS A 9 -4.91 -3.01 -3.38
C HIS A 9 -3.85 -2.45 -4.32
N ARG A 10 -2.58 -2.71 -4.00
CA ARG A 10 -1.43 -2.44 -4.87
C ARG A 10 -0.79 -3.76 -5.29
N LEU A 11 -0.76 -4.03 -6.60
CA LEU A 11 -0.03 -5.14 -7.20
C LEU A 11 1.25 -4.60 -7.83
N LEU A 12 2.40 -5.14 -7.43
CA LEU A 12 3.71 -4.75 -7.97
C LEU A 12 4.17 -5.78 -9.00
N VAL A 13 4.38 -5.32 -10.21
CA VAL A 13 4.90 -6.12 -11.33
C VAL A 13 6.29 -5.64 -11.69
N ILE A 14 7.26 -6.56 -11.77
CA ILE A 14 8.64 -6.31 -12.19
C ILE A 14 8.99 -7.33 -13.26
N ASN A 15 9.56 -6.88 -14.37
CA ASN A 15 9.92 -7.72 -15.53
C ASN A 15 8.75 -8.61 -15.99
N ASN A 16 7.57 -8.00 -16.07
CA ASN A 16 6.30 -8.67 -16.44
C ASN A 16 5.90 -9.84 -15.51
N LYS A 17 6.37 -9.85 -14.26
CA LYS A 17 5.99 -10.84 -13.24
C LYS A 17 5.43 -10.14 -12.02
N LEU A 18 4.30 -10.64 -11.49
CA LEU A 18 3.79 -10.21 -10.20
C LEU A 18 4.78 -10.66 -9.12
N VAL A 19 5.38 -9.71 -8.39
CA VAL A 19 6.38 -9.98 -7.35
C VAL A 19 5.87 -9.72 -5.94
N ALA A 20 4.89 -8.84 -5.79
CA ALA A 20 4.27 -8.54 -4.51
C ALA A 20 2.87 -7.97 -4.68
N ALA A 21 2.02 -8.19 -3.69
CA ALA A 21 0.70 -7.56 -3.60
C ALA A 21 0.42 -7.13 -2.16
N ALA A 22 -0.17 -5.95 -2.00
CA ALA A 22 -0.53 -5.42 -0.70
C ALA A 22 -1.98 -4.92 -0.71
N LYS A 23 -2.71 -5.22 0.37
CA LYS A 23 -3.96 -4.54 0.70
C LYS A 23 -3.60 -3.30 1.51
N ARG A 24 -4.09 -2.13 1.09
CA ARG A 24 -3.85 -0.85 1.75
C ARG A 24 -5.09 -0.42 2.52
N THR A 25 -4.90 0.01 3.74
CA THR A 25 -5.99 0.55 4.57
C THR A 25 -5.68 2.00 4.89
N PRO A 26 -6.63 2.93 4.69
CA PRO A 26 -6.47 4.32 5.11
C PRO A 26 -6.08 4.43 6.58
N ALA A 27 -5.48 5.53 6.97
CA ALA A 27 -5.25 5.83 8.39
C ALA A 27 -6.55 5.68 9.17
N HIS A 28 -6.53 4.90 10.24
CA HIS A 28 -7.70 4.58 11.06
C HIS A 28 -7.30 4.29 12.50
N VAL A 29 -8.26 4.30 13.38
CA VAL A 29 -8.16 3.80 14.75
C VAL A 29 -9.24 2.75 15.00
N ILE A 30 -8.98 1.85 15.95
CA ILE A 30 -9.95 0.85 16.40
C ILE A 30 -10.41 1.24 17.80
N GLY A 31 -11.71 1.46 17.97
CA GLY A 31 -12.31 1.78 19.25
C GLY A 31 -12.08 0.70 20.29
N ASP A 32 -11.79 1.11 21.50
CA ASP A 32 -11.69 0.24 22.68
C ASP A 32 -12.92 0.36 23.60
N GLY A 33 -13.82 1.30 23.27
CA GLY A 33 -15.04 1.61 24.05
C GLY A 33 -14.77 2.51 25.26
N LYS A 34 -13.59 3.13 25.37
CA LYS A 34 -13.18 3.95 26.54
C LYS A 34 -12.45 5.22 26.12
N SER A 35 -11.47 5.10 25.20
CA SER A 35 -10.60 6.19 24.78
C SER A 35 -11.25 7.01 23.69
N THR A 36 -10.96 8.30 23.67
CA THR A 36 -11.35 9.22 22.58
C THR A 36 -10.58 8.90 21.30
N ILE A 37 -11.06 9.38 20.15
CA ILE A 37 -10.36 9.24 18.88
C ILE A 37 -8.97 9.86 18.95
N GLN A 38 -8.81 11.03 19.63
CA GLN A 38 -7.50 11.65 19.83
C GLN A 38 -6.56 10.73 20.61
N GLU A 39 -6.99 10.20 21.74
CA GLU A 39 -6.18 9.29 22.56
C GLU A 39 -5.80 8.01 21.80
N LEU A 40 -6.71 7.46 20.98
CA LEU A 40 -6.43 6.32 20.14
C LEU A 40 -5.39 6.64 19.05
N VAL A 41 -5.44 7.83 18.44
CA VAL A 41 -4.42 8.28 17.48
C VAL A 41 -3.05 8.44 18.16
N ASP A 42 -3.03 9.07 19.35
CA ASP A 42 -1.80 9.25 20.12
C ASP A 42 -1.18 7.89 20.50
N GLU A 43 -2.01 6.90 20.83
CA GLU A 43 -1.55 5.54 21.12
C GLU A 43 -0.99 4.84 19.88
N VAL A 44 -1.68 4.92 18.74
CA VAL A 44 -1.21 4.35 17.46
C VAL A 44 0.11 4.99 17.03
N ASN A 45 0.29 6.29 17.27
CA ASN A 45 1.51 7.02 16.92
C ASN A 45 2.72 6.68 17.80
N LYS A 46 2.53 5.99 18.95
CA LYS A 46 3.63 5.46 19.77
C LYS A 46 4.37 4.27 19.15
N ASP A 47 3.81 3.65 18.10
CA ASP A 47 4.49 2.59 17.37
C ASP A 47 5.85 3.09 16.86
N GLU A 48 6.96 2.49 17.31
CA GLU A 48 8.32 2.89 16.97
C GLU A 48 8.60 2.90 15.45
N ARG A 49 7.80 2.18 14.67
CA ARG A 49 7.85 2.18 13.20
C ARG A 49 7.25 3.43 12.57
N ARG A 50 6.51 4.26 13.34
CA ARG A 50 5.91 5.51 12.87
C ARG A 50 6.85 6.68 13.09
N GLY A 51 6.88 7.60 12.13
CA GLY A 51 7.66 8.83 12.19
C GLY A 51 7.11 9.91 11.27
N TYR A 52 7.70 11.08 11.34
CA TYR A 52 7.30 12.21 10.53
C TYR A 52 7.67 11.98 9.06
N GLY A 53 6.74 12.22 8.15
CA GLY A 53 6.96 12.11 6.71
C GLY A 53 7.44 10.71 6.27
N HIS A 54 8.70 10.63 5.82
CA HIS A 54 9.31 9.39 5.30
C HIS A 54 10.51 8.90 6.13
N GLU A 55 10.68 9.40 7.36
CA GLU A 55 11.81 9.04 8.21
C GLU A 55 11.78 7.59 8.65
N LYS A 56 10.58 7.04 8.82
CA LYS A 56 10.39 5.65 9.25
C LYS A 56 9.50 4.87 8.27
N VAL A 57 9.32 3.58 8.56
CA VAL A 57 8.53 2.65 7.75
C VAL A 57 7.08 3.10 7.62
N LEU A 58 6.48 3.54 8.72
CA LEU A 58 5.12 4.07 8.76
C LEU A 58 5.16 5.57 9.04
N THR A 59 4.17 6.28 8.53
CA THR A 59 3.97 7.70 8.82
C THR A 59 3.01 7.86 10.00
N GLU A 60 3.25 8.84 10.84
CA GLU A 60 2.32 9.24 11.90
C GLU A 60 0.97 9.66 11.32
N ILE A 61 -0.09 9.37 12.05
CA ILE A 61 -1.43 9.84 11.74
C ILE A 61 -1.54 11.28 12.22
N ASP A 62 -1.74 12.21 11.28
CA ASP A 62 -1.96 13.62 11.56
C ASP A 62 -3.46 13.93 11.48
N ILE A 63 -3.99 14.56 12.54
CA ILE A 63 -5.37 15.07 12.58
C ILE A 63 -5.36 16.50 12.01
N ASN A 64 -5.74 16.61 10.75
CA ASN A 64 -5.83 17.88 10.02
C ASN A 64 -7.30 18.21 9.66
N SER A 65 -7.51 19.31 8.94
CA SER A 65 -8.85 19.76 8.55
C SER A 65 -9.65 18.69 7.79
N LEU A 66 -9.00 17.95 6.90
CA LEU A 66 -9.66 16.84 6.15
C LEU A 66 -10.08 15.70 7.09
N THR A 67 -9.27 15.39 8.11
CA THR A 67 -9.64 14.40 9.12
C THR A 67 -10.89 14.85 9.89
N LEU A 68 -10.95 16.13 10.26
CA LEU A 68 -12.10 16.68 10.98
C LEU A 68 -13.38 16.67 10.13
N GLU A 69 -13.26 16.91 8.82
CA GLU A 69 -14.39 16.79 7.87
C GLU A 69 -14.89 15.35 7.79
N ILE A 70 -14.00 14.36 7.65
CA ILE A 70 -14.35 12.93 7.63
C ILE A 70 -15.06 12.53 8.93
N LEU A 71 -14.54 12.94 10.09
CA LEU A 71 -15.18 12.67 11.37
C LEU A 71 -16.57 13.30 11.45
N LYS A 72 -16.73 14.54 10.97
CA LYS A 72 -18.00 15.25 10.96
C LYS A 72 -19.06 14.54 10.08
N GLU A 73 -18.66 13.99 8.91
CA GLU A 73 -19.55 13.19 8.07
C GLU A 73 -20.07 11.94 8.79
N MET A 74 -19.28 11.38 9.70
CA MET A 74 -19.67 10.26 10.56
C MET A 74 -20.39 10.69 11.85
N ASN A 75 -20.72 11.99 12.01
CA ASN A 75 -21.25 12.58 13.24
C ASN A 75 -20.34 12.36 14.48
N MET A 76 -19.02 12.37 14.26
CA MET A 76 -17.97 12.21 15.28
C MET A 76 -17.10 13.46 15.39
N THR A 77 -16.38 13.56 16.49
CA THR A 77 -15.30 14.53 16.74
C THR A 77 -14.10 13.79 17.29
N THR A 78 -12.96 14.46 17.48
CA THR A 78 -11.78 13.90 18.15
C THR A 78 -12.04 13.43 19.58
N GLU A 79 -13.05 14.01 20.23
CA GLU A 79 -13.49 13.66 21.60
C GLU A 79 -14.51 12.51 21.64
N SER A 80 -14.96 12.03 20.49
CA SER A 80 -15.88 10.89 20.42
C SER A 80 -15.17 9.61 20.86
N VAL A 81 -15.90 8.75 21.59
CA VAL A 81 -15.43 7.43 22.05
C VAL A 81 -16.05 6.35 21.17
N PRO A 82 -15.30 5.77 20.21
CA PRO A 82 -15.82 4.70 19.36
C PRO A 82 -16.11 3.42 20.17
N LYS A 83 -17.09 2.66 19.71
CA LYS A 83 -17.39 1.37 20.34
C LYS A 83 -16.23 0.41 20.20
N LYS A 84 -16.12 -0.55 21.13
CA LYS A 84 -15.09 -1.58 21.07
C LYS A 84 -15.15 -2.35 19.75
N GLY A 85 -14.03 -2.36 19.03
CA GLY A 85 -13.88 -3.01 17.71
C GLY A 85 -14.40 -2.18 16.52
N GLU A 86 -14.95 -0.99 16.77
CA GLU A 86 -15.36 -0.07 15.70
C GLU A 86 -14.15 0.55 15.02
N MET A 87 -14.04 0.39 13.69
CA MET A 87 -13.00 1.03 12.89
C MET A 87 -13.47 2.43 12.49
N VAL A 88 -12.70 3.44 12.86
CA VAL A 88 -12.92 4.83 12.47
C VAL A 88 -11.83 5.25 11.49
N LYS A 89 -12.21 5.44 10.22
CA LYS A 89 -11.29 5.92 9.17
C LYS A 89 -11.03 7.41 9.37
N LEU A 90 -9.77 7.82 9.29
CA LEU A 90 -9.31 9.20 9.51
C LEU A 90 -8.83 9.88 8.21
N LYS A 91 -8.67 9.10 7.15
CA LYS A 91 -8.30 9.56 5.81
C LYS A 91 -9.16 8.83 4.77
N SER A 92 -9.41 9.48 3.64
CA SER A 92 -10.14 8.89 2.51
C SER A 92 -9.26 8.03 1.61
N THR A 93 -7.96 8.28 1.59
CA THR A 93 -6.98 7.56 0.73
C THR A 93 -6.13 6.62 1.56
N ALA A 94 -5.81 5.45 0.97
CA ALA A 94 -5.02 4.40 1.63
C ALA A 94 -3.49 4.59 1.45
N ASN A 95 -3.02 5.84 1.49
CA ASN A 95 -1.60 6.15 1.33
C ASN A 95 -0.82 5.93 2.63
N LEU A 96 0.30 5.22 2.54
CA LEU A 96 1.21 5.06 3.68
C LEU A 96 1.77 6.40 4.18
N SER A 97 1.96 7.37 3.26
CA SER A 97 2.45 8.71 3.59
C SER A 97 1.48 9.56 4.42
N THR A 98 0.25 9.12 4.60
CA THR A 98 -0.78 9.78 5.41
C THR A 98 -1.20 8.96 6.63
N GLY A 99 -0.36 8.00 7.05
CA GLY A 99 -0.61 7.15 8.22
C GLY A 99 -1.35 5.85 7.92
N GLY A 100 -1.62 5.55 6.63
CA GLY A 100 -2.22 4.28 6.22
C GLY A 100 -1.30 3.09 6.48
N THR A 101 -1.88 1.89 6.39
CA THR A 101 -1.20 0.61 6.61
C THR A 101 -1.24 -0.26 5.37
N ALA A 102 -0.37 -1.26 5.30
CA ALA A 102 -0.35 -2.26 4.23
C ALA A 102 -0.20 -3.67 4.81
N GLU A 103 -1.01 -4.58 4.30
CA GLU A 103 -0.96 -6.01 4.59
C GLU A 103 -0.44 -6.75 3.35
N ASP A 104 0.58 -7.60 3.51
CA ASP A 104 1.04 -8.45 2.41
C ASP A 104 0.03 -9.54 2.10
N ILE A 105 -0.46 -9.57 0.88
CA ILE A 105 -1.44 -10.55 0.38
C ILE A 105 -0.92 -11.30 -0.84
N THR A 106 0.37 -11.28 -1.08
CA THR A 106 0.98 -11.82 -2.33
C THR A 106 0.56 -13.25 -2.63
N GLU A 107 0.60 -14.12 -1.63
CA GLU A 107 0.24 -15.55 -1.79
C GLU A 107 -1.28 -15.80 -1.92
N LEU A 108 -2.09 -14.79 -1.62
CA LEU A 108 -3.55 -14.91 -1.64
C LEU A 108 -4.16 -14.50 -2.98
N ILE A 109 -3.37 -13.91 -3.88
CA ILE A 109 -3.89 -13.38 -5.15
C ILE A 109 -4.31 -14.54 -6.07
N HIS A 110 -5.56 -14.48 -6.53
CA HIS A 110 -6.09 -15.46 -7.46
C HIS A 110 -5.27 -15.50 -8.77
N PRO A 111 -4.96 -16.69 -9.35
CA PRO A 111 -4.14 -16.81 -10.57
C PRO A 111 -4.63 -15.99 -11.76
N TYR A 112 -5.93 -15.79 -11.91
CA TYR A 112 -6.48 -14.89 -12.93
C TYR A 112 -6.03 -13.44 -12.75
N ASN A 113 -5.97 -12.96 -11.51
CA ASN A 113 -5.55 -11.59 -11.20
C ASN A 113 -4.03 -11.43 -11.37
N VAL A 114 -3.24 -12.47 -11.08
CA VAL A 114 -1.80 -12.53 -11.41
C VAL A 114 -1.61 -12.40 -12.91
N PHE A 115 -2.28 -13.25 -13.70
CA PHE A 115 -2.21 -13.21 -15.16
C PHE A 115 -2.63 -11.85 -15.73
N MET A 116 -3.69 -11.26 -15.20
CA MET A 116 -4.18 -9.92 -15.59
C MET A 116 -3.10 -8.84 -15.33
N ALA A 117 -2.52 -8.82 -14.14
CA ALA A 117 -1.50 -7.84 -13.76
C ALA A 117 -0.25 -7.95 -14.66
N GLU A 118 0.25 -9.16 -14.90
CA GLU A 118 1.38 -9.43 -15.80
C GLU A 118 1.08 -9.00 -17.25
N ARG A 119 -0.16 -9.24 -17.71
CA ARG A 119 -0.61 -8.83 -19.05
C ARG A 119 -0.72 -7.30 -19.17
N ILE A 120 -1.19 -6.59 -18.15
CA ILE A 120 -1.25 -5.12 -18.11
C ILE A 120 0.16 -4.54 -18.29
N SER A 121 1.15 -5.01 -17.51
CA SER A 121 2.55 -4.58 -17.62
C SER A 121 3.07 -4.74 -19.06
N LYS A 122 2.84 -5.91 -19.68
CA LYS A 122 3.25 -6.17 -21.08
C LYS A 122 2.58 -5.27 -22.10
N ILE A 123 1.29 -5.00 -21.97
CA ILE A 123 0.53 -4.18 -22.93
C ILE A 123 0.97 -2.72 -22.85
N ILE A 124 1.20 -2.21 -21.62
CA ILE A 124 1.64 -0.83 -21.40
C ILE A 124 3.13 -0.66 -21.71
N GLY A 125 3.92 -1.75 -21.63
CA GLY A 125 5.36 -1.73 -21.89
C GLY A 125 6.16 -1.16 -20.73
N LEU A 126 5.75 -1.43 -19.48
CA LEU A 126 6.46 -1.00 -18.28
C LEU A 126 7.22 -2.17 -17.67
N ASP A 127 8.53 -2.02 -17.49
CA ASP A 127 9.40 -3.02 -16.83
C ASP A 127 9.08 -3.13 -15.33
N ILE A 128 8.69 -2.01 -14.72
CA ILE A 128 8.27 -1.92 -13.32
C ILE A 128 6.97 -1.12 -13.29
N CYS A 129 5.92 -1.67 -12.70
CA CYS A 129 4.69 -0.92 -12.49
C CYS A 129 3.95 -1.36 -11.21
N GLY A 130 3.25 -0.40 -10.62
CA GLY A 130 2.29 -0.62 -9.55
C GLY A 130 0.88 -0.48 -10.09
N ILE A 131 0.06 -1.51 -9.94
CA ILE A 131 -1.32 -1.54 -10.41
C ILE A 131 -2.23 -1.35 -9.21
N ASP A 132 -3.02 -0.30 -9.22
CA ASP A 132 -4.00 -0.01 -8.18
C ASP A 132 -5.35 -0.62 -8.55
N ILE A 133 -5.88 -1.41 -7.63
CA ILE A 133 -7.13 -2.15 -7.82
C ILE A 133 -8.05 -1.90 -6.64
N MET A 134 -9.28 -1.52 -6.94
CA MET A 134 -10.37 -1.52 -5.97
C MET A 134 -11.16 -2.81 -6.13
N ALA A 135 -11.25 -3.62 -5.08
CA ALA A 135 -11.98 -4.89 -5.08
C ALA A 135 -12.33 -5.32 -3.66
N GLU A 136 -13.44 -6.02 -3.49
CA GLU A 136 -13.80 -6.61 -2.20
C GLU A 136 -12.84 -7.76 -1.81
N ASP A 137 -12.39 -8.54 -2.79
CA ASP A 137 -11.64 -9.77 -2.54
C ASP A 137 -10.81 -10.19 -3.77
N LEU A 138 -9.49 -10.07 -3.68
CA LEU A 138 -8.57 -10.51 -4.74
C LEU A 138 -8.20 -12.01 -4.68
N THR A 139 -8.72 -12.76 -3.70
CA THR A 139 -8.66 -14.24 -3.72
C THR A 139 -9.62 -14.83 -4.74
N LYS A 140 -10.50 -14.01 -5.33
CA LYS A 140 -11.43 -14.33 -6.39
C LYS A 140 -11.05 -13.61 -7.69
N PRO A 141 -11.44 -14.15 -8.87
CA PRO A 141 -11.20 -13.46 -10.13
C PRO A 141 -11.86 -12.08 -10.16
N LEU A 142 -11.10 -11.04 -10.49
CA LEU A 142 -11.58 -9.65 -10.50
C LEU A 142 -12.79 -9.44 -11.41
N ASN A 143 -12.84 -10.13 -12.55
CA ASN A 143 -13.96 -10.05 -13.49
C ASN A 143 -15.27 -10.68 -12.96
N LYS A 144 -15.22 -11.39 -11.83
CA LYS A 144 -16.40 -11.98 -11.15
C LYS A 144 -16.71 -11.30 -9.82
N SER A 145 -15.73 -10.71 -9.15
CA SER A 145 -15.89 -10.04 -7.85
C SER A 145 -16.34 -8.58 -7.94
N GLY A 146 -16.45 -8.02 -9.16
CA GLY A 146 -17.00 -6.66 -9.35
C GLY A 146 -16.01 -5.53 -9.11
N GLY A 147 -14.72 -5.80 -8.90
CA GLY A 147 -13.66 -4.80 -8.76
C GLY A 147 -13.19 -4.20 -10.09
N ALA A 148 -12.27 -3.24 -10.01
CA ALA A 148 -11.66 -2.61 -11.18
C ALA A 148 -10.21 -2.21 -10.94
N VAL A 149 -9.43 -2.18 -12.03
CA VAL A 149 -8.15 -1.49 -12.09
C VAL A 149 -8.43 0.01 -12.15
N LEU A 150 -7.83 0.78 -11.26
CA LEU A 150 -7.99 2.23 -11.17
C LEU A 150 -6.90 2.95 -11.95
N GLU A 151 -5.64 2.57 -11.72
CA GLU A 151 -4.49 3.18 -12.37
C GLU A 151 -3.29 2.23 -12.46
N VAL A 152 -2.34 2.60 -13.33
CA VAL A 152 -1.05 1.92 -13.46
C VAL A 152 0.07 2.96 -13.32
N ASN A 153 0.88 2.80 -12.29
CA ASN A 153 1.95 3.71 -11.91
C ASN A 153 3.32 3.21 -12.42
N ALA A 154 4.03 4.02 -13.22
CA ALA A 154 5.35 3.69 -13.76
C ALA A 154 6.50 3.76 -12.73
N GLY A 155 6.31 4.46 -11.61
CA GLY A 155 7.31 4.64 -10.54
C GLY A 155 6.74 4.27 -9.16
N PRO A 156 6.33 3.01 -8.93
CA PRO A 156 5.69 2.63 -7.68
C PRO A 156 6.67 2.64 -6.50
N GLY A 157 6.20 3.12 -5.35
CA GLY A 157 6.96 3.01 -4.09
C GLY A 157 7.00 1.55 -3.61
N PHE A 158 8.17 1.10 -3.15
CA PHE A 158 8.39 -0.28 -2.69
C PHE A 158 8.19 -0.49 -1.19
N ARG A 159 8.12 0.59 -0.41
CA ARG A 159 8.11 0.55 1.06
C ARG A 159 7.05 -0.40 1.63
N MET A 160 5.83 -0.38 1.11
CA MET A 160 4.73 -1.22 1.57
C MET A 160 4.98 -2.73 1.35
N HIS A 161 5.81 -3.09 0.38
CA HIS A 161 6.15 -4.48 0.08
C HIS A 161 7.41 -4.94 0.81
N LEU A 162 8.39 -4.03 0.97
CA LEU A 162 9.63 -4.31 1.71
C LEU A 162 9.38 -4.48 3.21
N GLN A 163 8.47 -3.68 3.75
CA GLN A 163 8.15 -3.66 5.18
C GLN A 163 6.65 -3.42 5.37
N PRO A 164 5.80 -4.41 5.09
CA PRO A 164 4.37 -4.31 5.33
C PRO A 164 4.08 -4.13 6.83
N THR A 165 2.92 -3.57 7.15
CA THR A 165 2.45 -3.45 8.53
C THR A 165 2.15 -4.85 9.11
N ASP A 166 1.60 -5.71 8.25
CA ASP A 166 1.27 -7.11 8.56
C ASP A 166 1.65 -8.02 7.38
N GLY A 167 1.96 -9.27 7.67
CA GLY A 167 2.39 -10.27 6.69
C GLY A 167 3.92 -10.29 6.45
N LEU A 168 4.35 -10.75 5.28
CA LEU A 168 5.75 -11.04 4.99
C LEU A 168 6.44 -9.91 4.20
N PRO A 169 7.66 -9.48 4.59
CA PRO A 169 8.47 -8.60 3.77
C PRO A 169 8.87 -9.29 2.46
N ARG A 170 8.81 -8.57 1.33
CA ARG A 170 9.14 -9.07 -0.01
C ARG A 170 10.43 -8.44 -0.52
N ASN A 171 11.38 -9.25 -1.00
CA ASN A 171 12.62 -8.75 -1.59
C ASN A 171 12.39 -8.21 -3.01
N VAL A 172 11.57 -7.18 -3.13
CA VAL A 172 11.24 -6.59 -4.44
C VAL A 172 12.45 -5.91 -5.10
N GLY A 173 13.40 -5.41 -4.31
CA GLY A 173 14.65 -4.84 -4.81
C GLY A 173 15.52 -5.87 -5.54
N GLY A 174 15.57 -7.12 -5.04
CA GLY A 174 16.27 -8.21 -5.71
C GLY A 174 15.74 -8.46 -7.13
N HIS A 175 14.41 -8.47 -7.31
CA HIS A 175 13.81 -8.63 -8.64
C HIS A 175 14.17 -7.51 -9.62
N VAL A 176 14.36 -6.28 -9.13
CA VAL A 176 14.85 -5.16 -9.98
C VAL A 176 16.29 -5.40 -10.39
N VAL A 177 17.15 -5.81 -9.46
CA VAL A 177 18.55 -6.10 -9.74
C VAL A 177 18.67 -7.27 -10.74
N ASP A 178 17.92 -8.34 -10.54
CA ASP A 178 17.92 -9.52 -11.45
C ASP A 178 17.39 -9.15 -12.85
N MET A 179 16.46 -8.21 -12.95
CA MET A 179 15.96 -7.70 -14.24
C MET A 179 17.04 -6.89 -14.96
N LEU A 180 17.78 -6.02 -14.25
CA LEU A 180 18.81 -5.15 -14.81
C LEU A 180 20.10 -5.91 -15.14
N PHE A 181 20.40 -6.92 -14.34
CA PHE A 181 21.62 -7.73 -14.42
C PHE A 181 21.25 -9.22 -14.41
N PRO A 182 20.68 -9.74 -15.50
CA PRO A 182 20.33 -11.16 -15.57
C PRO A 182 21.56 -12.05 -15.39
N PRO A 183 21.39 -13.32 -14.95
CA PRO A 183 22.49 -14.24 -14.75
C PRO A 183 23.42 -14.32 -15.95
N GLY A 184 24.72 -14.12 -15.73
CA GLY A 184 25.76 -14.12 -16.77
C GLY A 184 25.99 -12.77 -17.48
N SER A 185 25.24 -11.72 -17.13
CA SER A 185 25.52 -10.37 -17.60
C SER A 185 26.78 -9.79 -16.94
N ASP A 186 27.48 -8.91 -17.64
CA ASP A 186 28.56 -8.12 -17.05
C ASP A 186 27.97 -6.99 -16.21
N SER A 187 28.05 -7.14 -14.89
CA SER A 187 27.56 -6.16 -13.92
C SER A 187 28.66 -5.19 -13.42
N ARG A 188 29.88 -5.28 -14.00
CA ARG A 188 30.98 -4.40 -13.62
C ARG A 188 30.82 -3.02 -14.28
N ILE A 189 30.85 -1.99 -13.46
CA ILE A 189 30.99 -0.62 -13.96
C ILE A 189 32.45 -0.28 -14.11
N PRO A 190 32.89 0.45 -15.16
CA PRO A 190 34.25 0.96 -15.27
C PRO A 190 34.53 1.95 -14.13
N ILE A 191 35.61 1.72 -13.39
CA ILE A 191 36.07 2.64 -12.35
C ILE A 191 37.22 3.45 -12.95
N ILE A 192 37.04 4.75 -13.06
CA ILE A 192 38.06 5.69 -13.56
C ILE A 192 38.52 6.54 -12.39
N ALA A 193 39.80 6.43 -12.03
CA ALA A 193 40.44 7.32 -11.08
C ALA A 193 41.16 8.44 -11.83
N VAL A 194 40.84 9.69 -11.53
CA VAL A 194 41.55 10.87 -12.03
C VAL A 194 42.41 11.40 -10.88
N THR A 195 43.73 11.35 -11.04
CA THR A 195 44.69 11.94 -10.09
C THR A 195 45.28 13.20 -10.70
N GLY A 196 45.32 14.29 -9.93
CA GLY A 196 45.97 15.57 -10.28
C GLY A 196 47.29 15.73 -9.62
#